data_07b4ed59e919fa624f58a567a0e73124
#
_entry.id   07b4ed59e919fa624f58a567a0e73124
#
_cell.length_a   1.000
_cell.length_b   1.000
_cell.length_c   1.000
_cell.angle_alpha   90.00
_cell.angle_beta   90.00
_cell.angle_gamma   90.00
#
_symmetry.space_group_name_H-M   'P 1'
#
loop_
_entity.id
_entity.type
_entity.pdbx_description
1 polymer ?
#
loop_
_entity_poly.entity_id
_entity_poly.type
_entity_poly.pdbx_seq_one_letter_code
_entity_poly.pdbx_strand_id
1 'polypeptide(L)'
;MKSTLDFHPKFLASLASYSKEKFTKDLMAGIIVGIVALPLAIAFGIASGVSPEKGLITAIIGGFIVSFLGGNSVQIGGPTGAFIVIVYGIIQAYGLEGLAIATFMAGLILVLMGCFRLGTIIKFIPYPIVVGFTSGIALTIFATQIKDLLGLSMDSVPADFISKWVAYFQHIETTNFWSLGIGILSILIIAYTPRISNKIPGSLMAIILMTVLVYVLERLWGIEGIETIGDRFNISNEVPEPQALNINMETINQLLSPAFTIAVLGAIESLLSATVADGVTGDKTNSNTELIAQGDANIVVPFFGGIPVTGAIARTMTNINNGGRTPIAGMIHAVVLLLIFLFLMPLIKLVPMSCLAGVLIVVSYNMSGWRTVRSLLKNPKSDVSVLIITFLLTVIFNLTIAIEIGLLLAVVLFLRRMTETTQISVLHDELDIATGTESTTHEVLKVAKGVEVYEIEGPFFFGVATKFDELMRSMADRPLVRIIRMRKVPFIDSTAIHNLEILITSSQKEKIHVILSGVNPTVHATLKKANIDRLIGDDHICDHITKAVAKANEFVAEMKK
;
A
#
# COMPACT_ATOMS: atom_id res chain seq x y z
N MET A 1 16.74 17.74 -21.54
CA MET A 1 16.39 16.43 -20.97
C MET A 1 17.50 16.02 -20.01
N LYS A 2 17.39 16.28 -18.71
CA LYS A 2 18.26 15.67 -17.71
C LYS A 2 17.69 14.29 -17.42
N SER A 3 18.17 13.31 -18.16
CA SER A 3 17.94 11.90 -17.86
C SER A 3 18.90 11.53 -16.74
N THR A 4 18.46 11.54 -15.56
CA THR A 4 19.15 10.79 -14.53
C THR A 4 18.10 9.92 -13.87
N LEU A 5 18.23 8.60 -14.06
CA LEU A 5 17.63 7.65 -13.14
C LEU A 5 17.90 8.21 -11.74
N ASP A 6 16.82 8.46 -11.00
CA ASP A 6 16.92 8.95 -9.62
C ASP A 6 17.23 7.77 -8.69
N PHE A 7 18.35 7.09 -8.98
CA PHE A 7 18.81 5.90 -8.27
C PHE A 7 19.98 6.27 -7.36
N HIS A 8 19.68 6.41 -6.07
CA HIS A 8 20.61 6.79 -5.03
C HIS A 8 20.52 5.85 -3.84
N PRO A 9 21.20 4.69 -3.86
CA PRO A 9 21.24 3.77 -2.74
C PRO A 9 21.76 4.43 -1.46
N LYS A 10 21.03 4.29 -0.37
CA LYS A 10 21.41 4.85 0.94
C LYS A 10 22.70 4.24 1.49
N PHE A 11 23.04 3.03 1.07
CA PHE A 11 24.32 2.40 1.44
C PHE A 11 25.51 3.26 1.04
N LEU A 12 25.57 3.74 -0.21
CA LEU A 12 26.66 4.58 -0.68
C LEU A 12 26.76 5.91 0.09
N ALA A 13 25.62 6.52 0.36
CA ALA A 13 25.58 7.75 1.16
C ALA A 13 26.01 7.53 2.62
N SER A 14 25.71 6.35 3.19
CA SER A 14 26.06 6.03 4.58
C SER A 14 27.57 5.84 4.79
N LEU A 15 28.29 5.34 3.77
CA LEU A 15 29.73 5.11 3.85
C LEU A 15 30.54 6.40 4.11
N ALA A 16 30.09 7.53 3.56
CA ALA A 16 30.79 8.81 3.71
C ALA A 16 30.86 9.31 5.18
N SER A 17 29.93 8.89 6.04
CA SER A 17 29.85 9.30 7.45
C SER A 17 29.88 8.12 8.42
N TYR A 18 30.43 6.97 7.97
CA TYR A 18 30.42 5.75 8.75
C TYR A 18 31.50 5.77 9.85
N SER A 19 31.11 5.41 11.08
CA SER A 19 32.01 5.39 12.24
C SER A 19 32.01 4.02 12.92
N LYS A 20 33.06 3.76 13.74
CA LYS A 20 33.14 2.53 14.53
C LYS A 20 31.94 2.37 15.48
N GLU A 21 31.44 3.46 16.03
CA GLU A 21 30.25 3.45 16.90
C GLU A 21 28.99 3.00 16.12
N LYS A 22 28.79 3.55 14.90
CA LYS A 22 27.68 3.13 14.02
C LYS A 22 27.80 1.65 13.67
N PHE A 23 29.02 1.17 13.33
CA PHE A 23 29.25 -0.24 13.05
C PHE A 23 28.85 -1.15 14.21
N THR A 24 29.22 -0.82 15.44
CA THR A 24 28.85 -1.64 16.60
C THR A 24 27.35 -1.69 16.81
N LYS A 25 26.64 -0.57 16.62
CA LYS A 25 25.17 -0.52 16.70
C LYS A 25 24.51 -1.32 15.59
N ASP A 26 24.95 -1.17 14.35
CA ASP A 26 24.43 -1.90 13.20
C ASP A 26 24.72 -3.41 13.31
N LEU A 27 25.90 -3.79 13.83
CA LEU A 27 26.25 -5.18 14.08
C LEU A 27 25.30 -5.83 15.10
N MET A 28 25.08 -5.17 16.22
CA MET A 28 24.17 -5.67 17.26
C MET A 28 22.73 -5.76 16.74
N ALA A 29 22.27 -4.72 16.07
CA ALA A 29 20.93 -4.69 15.48
C ALA A 29 20.75 -5.78 14.42
N GLY A 30 21.73 -5.93 13.52
CA GLY A 30 21.68 -6.94 12.45
C GLY A 30 21.66 -8.37 13.00
N ILE A 31 22.44 -8.67 14.04
CA ILE A 31 22.42 -9.98 14.71
C ILE A 31 21.04 -10.24 15.33
N ILE A 32 20.51 -9.28 16.09
CA ILE A 32 19.21 -9.43 16.76
C ILE A 32 18.10 -9.61 15.71
N VAL A 33 18.09 -8.80 14.65
CA VAL A 33 17.10 -8.91 13.59
C VAL A 33 17.22 -10.25 12.85
N GLY A 34 18.44 -10.75 12.60
CA GLY A 34 18.65 -12.06 11.98
C GLY A 34 18.04 -13.19 12.81
N ILE A 35 18.25 -13.17 14.11
CA ILE A 35 17.68 -14.15 15.05
C ILE A 35 16.14 -14.05 15.09
N VAL A 36 15.59 -12.83 15.14
CA VAL A 36 14.13 -12.60 15.15
C VAL A 36 13.47 -12.98 13.83
N ALA A 37 14.17 -12.76 12.72
CA ALA A 37 13.63 -13.03 11.37
C ALA A 37 13.57 -14.52 11.05
N LEU A 38 14.40 -15.35 11.67
CA LEU A 38 14.50 -16.79 11.42
C LEU A 38 13.14 -17.52 11.53
N PRO A 39 12.42 -17.46 12.67
CA PRO A 39 11.14 -18.11 12.82
C PRO A 39 10.12 -17.65 11.79
N LEU A 40 10.10 -16.36 11.51
CA LEU A 40 9.14 -15.76 10.58
C LEU A 40 9.41 -16.16 9.12
N ALA A 41 10.69 -16.20 8.72
CA ALA A 41 11.05 -16.62 7.35
C ALA A 41 10.67 -18.07 7.07
N ILE A 42 10.92 -18.96 8.04
CA ILE A 42 10.52 -20.38 7.98
C ILE A 42 8.99 -20.49 7.92
N ALA A 43 8.30 -19.86 8.86
CA ALA A 43 6.85 -19.95 8.97
C ALA A 43 6.13 -19.38 7.73
N PHE A 44 6.61 -18.25 7.19
CA PHE A 44 6.05 -17.67 5.96
C PHE A 44 6.30 -18.56 4.73
N GLY A 45 7.47 -19.20 4.62
CA GLY A 45 7.74 -20.17 3.57
C GLY A 45 6.75 -21.32 3.62
N ILE A 46 6.64 -21.98 4.76
CA ILE A 46 5.73 -23.13 4.95
C ILE A 46 4.27 -22.74 4.72
N ALA A 47 3.81 -21.63 5.29
CA ALA A 47 2.43 -21.15 5.10
C ALA A 47 2.13 -20.75 3.65
N SER A 48 3.14 -20.36 2.89
CA SER A 48 3.04 -20.09 1.46
C SER A 48 3.05 -21.36 0.58
N GLY A 49 3.20 -22.55 1.18
CA GLY A 49 3.21 -23.81 0.45
C GLY A 49 4.58 -24.19 -0.12
N VAL A 50 5.66 -23.57 0.36
CA VAL A 50 7.04 -23.92 -0.02
C VAL A 50 7.81 -24.51 1.16
N SER A 51 8.96 -25.11 0.87
CA SER A 51 9.84 -25.61 1.93
C SER A 51 10.46 -24.45 2.75
N PRO A 52 10.83 -24.71 4.03
CA PRO A 52 11.36 -23.69 4.93
C PRO A 52 12.61 -23.00 4.41
N GLU A 53 13.49 -23.73 3.69
CA GLU A 53 14.71 -23.17 3.10
C GLU A 53 14.40 -22.05 2.11
N LYS A 54 13.32 -22.16 1.32
CA LYS A 54 12.95 -21.14 0.33
C LYS A 54 12.59 -19.82 1.00
N GLY A 55 11.93 -19.88 2.16
CA GLY A 55 11.67 -18.70 2.99
C GLY A 55 12.96 -18.06 3.52
N LEU A 56 13.92 -18.89 3.98
CA LEU A 56 15.23 -18.41 4.45
C LEU A 56 16.07 -17.82 3.32
N ILE A 57 16.17 -18.50 2.18
CA ILE A 57 16.87 -18.02 0.98
C ILE A 57 16.32 -16.64 0.54
N THR A 58 15.00 -16.50 0.58
CA THR A 58 14.33 -15.22 0.30
C THR A 58 14.78 -14.12 1.26
N ALA A 59 14.85 -14.41 2.56
CA ALA A 59 15.31 -13.44 3.55
C ALA A 59 16.80 -13.11 3.42
N ILE A 60 17.63 -14.09 3.06
CA ILE A 60 19.08 -13.93 2.88
C ILE A 60 19.34 -13.08 1.62
N ILE A 61 18.94 -13.55 0.46
CA ILE A 61 19.28 -12.90 -0.83
C ILE A 61 18.48 -11.60 -0.97
N GLY A 62 17.17 -11.67 -0.79
CA GLY A 62 16.30 -10.50 -0.94
C GLY A 62 16.58 -9.44 0.12
N GLY A 63 16.77 -9.83 1.39
CA GLY A 63 17.12 -8.92 2.46
C GLY A 63 18.46 -8.22 2.23
N PHE A 64 19.46 -8.94 1.69
CA PHE A 64 20.75 -8.35 1.34
C PHE A 64 20.60 -7.32 0.21
N ILE A 65 19.93 -7.67 -0.89
CA ILE A 65 19.75 -6.79 -2.06
C ILE A 65 18.97 -5.53 -1.67
N VAL A 66 17.85 -5.68 -0.95
CA VAL A 66 17.05 -4.54 -0.48
C VAL A 66 17.87 -3.60 0.39
N SER A 67 18.69 -4.12 1.30
CA SER A 67 19.53 -3.30 2.16
C SER A 67 20.68 -2.65 1.38
N PHE A 68 21.27 -3.34 0.41
CA PHE A 68 22.41 -2.85 -0.36
C PHE A 68 22.01 -1.77 -1.38
N LEU A 69 20.89 -1.98 -2.10
CA LEU A 69 20.43 -1.09 -3.19
C LEU A 69 19.32 -0.13 -2.73
N GLY A 70 18.75 -0.32 -1.52
CA GLY A 70 17.56 0.38 -1.05
C GLY A 70 17.70 1.88 -0.89
N GLY A 71 16.55 2.55 -1.03
CA GLY A 71 16.41 3.98 -0.81
C GLY A 71 16.12 4.38 0.64
N ASN A 72 15.97 3.42 1.56
CA ASN A 72 15.78 3.60 2.99
C ASN A 72 17.01 3.15 3.77
N SER A 73 17.34 3.87 4.87
CA SER A 73 18.56 3.60 5.64
C SER A 73 18.46 2.39 6.57
N VAL A 74 17.26 1.96 6.94
CA VAL A 74 17.06 0.97 8.02
C VAL A 74 16.12 -0.17 7.65
N GLN A 75 15.59 -0.17 6.44
CA GLN A 75 14.62 -1.16 5.98
C GLN A 75 15.23 -2.56 5.89
N ILE A 76 14.46 -3.53 6.39
CA ILE A 76 14.80 -4.95 6.31
C ILE A 76 13.86 -5.62 5.33
N GLY A 77 14.41 -6.16 4.24
CA GLY A 77 13.67 -6.93 3.24
C GLY A 77 13.56 -8.41 3.60
N GLY A 78 12.61 -9.09 2.94
CA GLY A 78 12.44 -10.54 3.05
C GLY A 78 11.00 -10.99 2.80
N PRO A 79 10.66 -12.28 3.03
CA PRO A 79 9.29 -12.76 2.90
C PRO A 79 8.41 -12.14 3.98
N THR A 80 7.15 -11.82 3.64
CA THR A 80 6.18 -11.26 4.59
C THR A 80 4.88 -12.05 4.60
N GLY A 81 4.12 -11.91 5.69
CA GLY A 81 2.81 -12.54 5.81
C GLY A 81 1.83 -12.12 4.72
N ALA A 82 1.97 -10.91 4.18
CA ALA A 82 1.10 -10.41 3.13
C ALA A 82 1.15 -11.23 1.84
N PHE A 83 2.29 -11.83 1.54
CA PHE A 83 2.44 -12.67 0.36
C PHE A 83 1.93 -14.10 0.52
N ILE A 84 1.66 -14.60 1.73
CA ILE A 84 1.28 -16.00 1.97
C ILE A 84 0.13 -16.44 1.06
N VAL A 85 -0.95 -15.67 1.06
CA VAL A 85 -2.18 -16.03 0.35
C VAL A 85 -1.98 -16.04 -1.16
N ILE A 86 -1.31 -15.00 -1.69
CA ILE A 86 -1.09 -14.91 -3.14
C ILE A 86 -0.08 -15.95 -3.63
N VAL A 87 0.99 -16.17 -2.88
CA VAL A 87 2.01 -17.18 -3.21
C VAL A 87 1.39 -18.57 -3.20
N TYR A 88 0.63 -18.91 -2.16
CA TYR A 88 -0.08 -20.17 -2.06
C TYR A 88 -1.05 -20.37 -3.24
N GLY A 89 -1.84 -19.35 -3.59
CA GLY A 89 -2.76 -19.41 -4.72
C GLY A 89 -2.06 -19.59 -6.07
N ILE A 90 -0.93 -18.92 -6.30
CA ILE A 90 -0.13 -19.09 -7.52
C ILE A 90 0.47 -20.49 -7.60
N ILE A 91 0.97 -21.04 -6.49
CA ILE A 91 1.52 -22.41 -6.45
C ILE A 91 0.44 -23.44 -6.78
N GLN A 92 -0.76 -23.30 -6.24
CA GLN A 92 -1.88 -24.20 -6.51
C GLN A 92 -2.32 -24.16 -7.98
N ALA A 93 -2.29 -22.99 -8.62
CA ALA A 93 -2.75 -22.81 -9.99
C ALA A 93 -1.66 -23.08 -11.04
N TYR A 94 -0.41 -22.71 -10.76
CA TYR A 94 0.68 -22.65 -11.75
C TYR A 94 1.98 -23.34 -11.28
N GLY A 95 1.98 -23.95 -10.10
CA GLY A 95 3.16 -24.62 -9.53
C GLY A 95 4.27 -23.67 -9.09
N LEU A 96 5.40 -24.25 -8.70
CA LEU A 96 6.58 -23.49 -8.24
C LEU A 96 7.27 -22.71 -9.37
N GLU A 97 7.28 -23.27 -10.59
CA GLU A 97 7.84 -22.59 -11.76
C GLU A 97 7.03 -21.35 -12.11
N GLY A 98 5.69 -21.43 -12.08
CA GLY A 98 4.81 -20.30 -12.26
C GLY A 98 5.02 -19.21 -11.21
N LEU A 99 5.24 -19.57 -9.94
CA LEU A 99 5.59 -18.62 -8.89
C LEU A 99 6.91 -17.92 -9.18
N ALA A 100 7.95 -18.65 -9.59
CA ALA A 100 9.26 -18.07 -9.88
C ALA A 100 9.16 -17.06 -11.03
N ILE A 101 8.44 -17.39 -12.11
CA ILE A 101 8.22 -16.50 -13.25
C ILE A 101 7.38 -15.28 -12.84
N ALA A 102 6.29 -15.47 -12.09
CA ALA A 102 5.46 -14.36 -11.60
C ALA A 102 6.27 -13.39 -10.71
N THR A 103 7.13 -13.92 -9.84
CA THR A 103 8.00 -13.11 -8.98
C THR A 103 9.03 -12.33 -9.80
N PHE A 104 9.65 -12.97 -10.78
CA PHE A 104 10.58 -12.32 -11.71
C PHE A 104 9.89 -11.19 -12.48
N MET A 105 8.72 -11.44 -13.06
CA MET A 105 7.93 -10.43 -13.76
C MET A 105 7.52 -9.28 -12.82
N ALA A 106 7.13 -9.57 -11.59
CA ALA A 106 6.83 -8.56 -10.58
C ALA A 106 8.05 -7.69 -10.27
N GLY A 107 9.24 -8.30 -10.21
CA GLY A 107 10.50 -7.58 -10.06
C GLY A 107 10.73 -6.58 -11.20
N LEU A 108 10.51 -7.00 -12.45
CA LEU A 108 10.62 -6.10 -13.62
C LEU A 108 9.61 -4.96 -13.55
N ILE A 109 8.36 -5.24 -13.16
CA ILE A 109 7.33 -4.21 -12.97
C ILE A 109 7.76 -3.20 -11.90
N LEU A 110 8.29 -3.65 -10.77
CA LEU A 110 8.77 -2.78 -9.69
C LEU A 110 9.94 -1.89 -10.13
N VAL A 111 10.90 -2.43 -10.89
CA VAL A 111 12.00 -1.64 -11.47
C VAL A 111 11.45 -0.57 -12.40
N LEU A 112 10.53 -0.93 -13.30
CA LEU A 112 9.87 0.03 -14.19
C LEU A 112 9.12 1.10 -13.41
N MET A 113 8.36 0.73 -12.36
CA MET A 113 7.69 1.69 -11.49
C MET A 113 8.67 2.68 -10.86
N GLY A 114 9.82 2.22 -10.37
CA GLY A 114 10.87 3.08 -9.84
C GLY A 114 11.47 4.01 -10.89
N CYS A 115 11.80 3.48 -12.09
CA CYS A 115 12.35 4.25 -13.21
C CYS A 115 11.38 5.35 -13.71
N PHE A 116 10.09 5.05 -13.77
CA PHE A 116 9.02 6.01 -14.12
C PHE A 116 8.61 6.92 -12.97
N ARG A 117 9.30 6.86 -11.82
CA ARG A 117 9.05 7.68 -10.63
C ARG A 117 7.64 7.50 -10.04
N LEU A 118 7.09 6.31 -10.14
CA LEU A 118 5.78 5.97 -9.61
C LEU A 118 5.77 5.75 -8.08
N GLY A 119 6.91 5.81 -7.41
CA GLY A 119 7.02 5.70 -5.96
C GLY A 119 6.20 6.74 -5.18
N THR A 120 5.89 7.88 -5.81
CA THR A 120 4.99 8.89 -5.22
C THR A 120 3.52 8.55 -5.41
N ILE A 121 3.15 7.78 -6.43
CA ILE A 121 1.75 7.43 -6.75
C ILE A 121 1.17 6.50 -5.70
N ILE A 122 1.98 5.61 -5.13
CA ILE A 122 1.54 4.69 -4.07
C ILE A 122 1.03 5.42 -2.83
N LYS A 123 1.49 6.66 -2.59
CA LYS A 123 0.96 7.52 -1.52
C LYS A 123 -0.51 7.91 -1.73
N PHE A 124 -1.04 7.74 -2.94
CA PHE A 124 -2.45 7.99 -3.24
C PHE A 124 -3.36 6.78 -2.99
N ILE A 125 -2.82 5.62 -2.59
CA ILE A 125 -3.65 4.48 -2.19
C ILE A 125 -4.34 4.82 -0.87
N PRO A 126 -5.69 4.86 -0.84
CA PRO A 126 -6.42 5.22 0.37
C PRO A 126 -6.17 4.24 1.51
N TYR A 127 -5.95 4.77 2.70
CA TYR A 127 -5.68 4.00 3.91
C TYR A 127 -6.72 2.91 4.22
N PRO A 128 -8.04 3.10 4.01
CA PRO A 128 -9.04 2.04 4.17
C PRO A 128 -8.81 0.79 3.32
N ILE A 129 -8.25 0.92 2.11
CA ILE A 129 -7.89 -0.22 1.27
C ILE A 129 -6.79 -1.02 1.96
N VAL A 130 -5.73 -0.35 2.39
CA VAL A 130 -4.57 -0.99 3.05
C VAL A 130 -5.02 -1.76 4.29
N VAL A 131 -5.86 -1.14 5.13
CA VAL A 131 -6.39 -1.78 6.34
C VAL A 131 -7.35 -2.92 6.00
N GLY A 132 -8.22 -2.75 5.00
CA GLY A 132 -9.16 -3.78 4.57
C GLY A 132 -8.45 -5.04 4.08
N PHE A 133 -7.49 -4.91 3.17
CA PHE A 133 -6.78 -6.06 2.64
C PHE A 133 -5.85 -6.70 3.70
N THR A 134 -5.12 -5.92 4.52
CA THR A 134 -4.24 -6.50 5.56
C THR A 134 -5.03 -7.26 6.61
N SER A 135 -6.21 -6.77 7.01
CA SER A 135 -7.11 -7.50 7.91
C SER A 135 -7.68 -8.76 7.26
N GLY A 136 -8.02 -8.71 5.97
CA GLY A 136 -8.48 -9.88 5.20
C GLY A 136 -7.38 -10.94 5.09
N ILE A 137 -6.16 -10.55 4.74
CA ILE A 137 -4.99 -11.44 4.74
C ILE A 137 -4.77 -12.07 6.11
N ALA A 138 -4.85 -11.28 7.18
CA ALA A 138 -4.69 -11.77 8.55
C ALA A 138 -5.69 -12.90 8.86
N LEU A 139 -6.97 -12.72 8.52
CA LEU A 139 -7.99 -13.75 8.69
C LEU A 139 -7.69 -15.01 7.86
N THR A 140 -7.22 -14.84 6.64
CA THR A 140 -6.87 -15.95 5.76
C THR A 140 -5.64 -16.71 6.27
N ILE A 141 -4.61 -16.00 6.77
CA ILE A 141 -3.44 -16.63 7.42
C ILE A 141 -3.91 -17.45 8.63
N PHE A 142 -4.73 -16.86 9.49
CA PHE A 142 -5.30 -17.57 10.63
C PHE A 142 -5.98 -18.87 10.20
N ALA A 143 -6.83 -18.79 9.18
CA ALA A 143 -7.53 -19.97 8.65
C ALA A 143 -6.56 -21.05 8.12
N THR A 144 -5.42 -20.68 7.52
CA THR A 144 -4.44 -21.67 7.03
C THR A 144 -3.73 -22.41 8.16
N GLN A 145 -3.69 -21.87 9.38
CA GLN A 145 -2.97 -22.49 10.50
C GLN A 145 -3.79 -23.52 11.27
N ILE A 146 -5.08 -23.62 11.03
CA ILE A 146 -6.00 -24.51 11.77
C ILE A 146 -5.59 -25.99 11.60
N LYS A 147 -5.18 -26.42 10.41
CA LYS A 147 -4.68 -27.78 10.17
C LYS A 147 -3.54 -28.14 11.11
N ASP A 148 -2.50 -27.32 11.12
CA ASP A 148 -1.26 -27.59 11.87
C ASP A 148 -1.44 -27.34 13.37
N LEU A 149 -2.30 -26.38 13.77
CA LEU A 149 -2.65 -26.16 15.17
C LEU A 149 -3.37 -27.36 15.79
N LEU A 150 -4.36 -27.88 15.07
CA LEU A 150 -5.15 -29.03 15.52
C LEU A 150 -4.49 -30.38 15.20
N GLY A 151 -3.41 -30.39 14.40
CA GLY A 151 -2.75 -31.61 13.93
C GLY A 151 -3.69 -32.49 13.11
N LEU A 152 -4.51 -31.89 12.21
CA LEU A 152 -5.48 -32.63 11.41
C LEU A 152 -4.80 -33.49 10.35
N SER A 153 -5.23 -34.76 10.26
CA SER A 153 -4.78 -35.68 9.23
C SER A 153 -5.56 -35.42 7.93
N MET A 154 -4.93 -34.67 7.00
CA MET A 154 -5.49 -34.38 5.68
C MET A 154 -4.38 -34.17 4.65
N ASP A 155 -4.56 -34.71 3.44
CA ASP A 155 -3.53 -34.73 2.39
C ASP A 155 -3.25 -33.31 1.86
N SER A 156 -4.29 -32.52 1.62
CA SER A 156 -4.17 -31.14 1.11
C SER A 156 -5.21 -30.21 1.74
N VAL A 157 -4.86 -28.93 1.84
CA VAL A 157 -5.76 -27.88 2.29
C VAL A 157 -6.29 -27.12 1.07
N PRO A 158 -7.61 -27.01 0.87
CA PRO A 158 -8.18 -26.21 -0.23
C PRO A 158 -7.69 -24.76 -0.21
N ALA A 159 -7.48 -24.15 -1.38
CA ALA A 159 -7.07 -22.76 -1.48
C ALA A 159 -8.21 -21.80 -1.09
N ASP A 160 -9.44 -22.11 -1.49
CA ASP A 160 -10.64 -21.33 -1.22
C ASP A 160 -10.98 -21.28 0.28
N PHE A 161 -11.33 -20.09 0.78
CA PHE A 161 -11.58 -19.85 2.21
C PHE A 161 -12.74 -20.72 2.76
N ILE A 162 -13.86 -20.80 2.03
CA ILE A 162 -15.05 -21.52 2.48
C ILE A 162 -14.80 -23.04 2.45
N SER A 163 -14.26 -23.52 1.33
CA SER A 163 -13.92 -24.94 1.14
C SER A 163 -12.91 -25.43 2.18
N LYS A 164 -11.98 -24.54 2.59
CA LYS A 164 -11.01 -24.81 3.66
C LYS A 164 -11.69 -25.10 5.00
N TRP A 165 -12.65 -24.28 5.41
CA TRP A 165 -13.39 -24.50 6.66
C TRP A 165 -14.24 -25.76 6.60
N VAL A 166 -14.89 -26.03 5.46
CA VAL A 166 -15.64 -27.29 5.25
C VAL A 166 -14.72 -28.49 5.43
N ALA A 167 -13.54 -28.47 4.81
CA ALA A 167 -12.56 -29.54 4.94
C ALA A 167 -12.09 -29.74 6.40
N TYR A 168 -11.87 -28.66 7.15
CA TYR A 168 -11.50 -28.78 8.57
C TYR A 168 -12.60 -29.40 9.41
N PHE A 169 -13.87 -29.04 9.20
CA PHE A 169 -14.99 -29.65 9.91
C PHE A 169 -15.15 -31.13 9.57
N GLN A 170 -14.89 -31.54 8.34
CA GLN A 170 -14.93 -32.94 7.93
C GLN A 170 -13.83 -33.80 8.59
N HIS A 171 -12.69 -33.21 8.91
CA HIS A 171 -11.55 -33.92 9.50
C HIS A 171 -11.35 -33.62 11.00
N ILE A 172 -12.31 -32.93 11.66
CA ILE A 172 -12.18 -32.49 13.06
C ILE A 172 -11.94 -33.68 14.02
N GLU A 173 -12.47 -34.86 13.69
CA GLU A 173 -12.31 -36.07 14.48
C GLU A 173 -10.86 -36.59 14.53
N THR A 174 -10.02 -36.16 13.57
CA THR A 174 -8.59 -36.52 13.52
C THR A 174 -7.71 -35.60 14.39
N THR A 175 -8.30 -34.71 15.20
CA THR A 175 -7.55 -33.75 16.02
C THR A 175 -6.54 -34.45 16.94
N ASN A 176 -5.28 -34.00 16.84
CA ASN A 176 -4.22 -34.41 17.75
C ASN A 176 -4.12 -33.43 18.93
N PHE A 177 -4.50 -33.90 20.12
CA PHE A 177 -4.51 -33.06 21.33
C PHE A 177 -3.11 -32.65 21.78
N TRP A 178 -2.05 -33.37 21.45
CA TRP A 178 -0.67 -32.97 21.73
C TRP A 178 -0.27 -31.79 20.85
N SER A 179 -0.56 -31.86 19.56
CA SER A 179 -0.33 -30.74 18.63
C SER A 179 -1.08 -29.48 19.08
N LEU A 180 -2.36 -29.63 19.43
CA LEU A 180 -3.16 -28.52 19.96
C LEU A 180 -2.57 -27.93 21.24
N GLY A 181 -2.15 -28.76 22.19
CA GLY A 181 -1.50 -28.33 23.43
C GLY A 181 -0.22 -27.54 23.19
N ILE A 182 0.65 -28.03 22.29
CA ILE A 182 1.90 -27.37 21.90
C ILE A 182 1.60 -26.02 21.22
N GLY A 183 0.63 -25.99 20.31
CA GLY A 183 0.25 -24.75 19.63
C GLY A 183 -0.29 -23.70 20.59
N ILE A 184 -1.18 -24.06 21.50
CA ILE A 184 -1.71 -23.15 22.53
C ILE A 184 -0.60 -22.67 23.46
N LEU A 185 0.28 -23.56 23.92
CA LEU A 185 1.40 -23.21 24.78
C LEU A 185 2.37 -22.25 24.08
N SER A 186 2.61 -22.46 22.78
CA SER A 186 3.39 -21.54 21.95
C SER A 186 2.78 -20.14 21.91
N ILE A 187 1.47 -20.04 21.68
CA ILE A 187 0.74 -18.77 21.68
C ILE A 187 0.88 -18.06 23.05
N LEU A 188 0.71 -18.81 24.13
CA LEU A 188 0.85 -18.26 25.48
C LEU A 188 2.27 -17.75 25.75
N ILE A 189 3.31 -18.52 25.38
CA ILE A 189 4.70 -18.10 25.53
C ILE A 189 4.94 -16.79 24.78
N ILE A 190 4.51 -16.71 23.51
CA ILE A 190 4.69 -15.50 22.70
C ILE A 190 3.97 -14.30 23.31
N ALA A 191 2.75 -14.50 23.81
CA ALA A 191 1.94 -13.43 24.40
C ALA A 191 2.49 -12.92 25.73
N TYR A 192 3.11 -13.80 26.54
CA TYR A 192 3.62 -13.44 27.87
C TYR A 192 5.11 -13.03 27.87
N THR A 193 5.91 -13.47 26.91
CA THR A 193 7.36 -13.13 26.83
C THR A 193 7.63 -11.62 26.93
N PRO A 194 6.88 -10.71 26.27
CA PRO A 194 7.13 -9.27 26.40
C PRO A 194 6.94 -8.71 27.82
N ARG A 195 6.18 -9.40 28.68
CA ARG A 195 6.01 -9.02 30.09
C ARG A 195 7.20 -9.39 30.95
N ILE A 196 7.98 -10.40 30.52
CA ILE A 196 9.17 -10.90 31.24
C ILE A 196 10.41 -10.17 30.72
N SER A 197 10.56 -10.06 29.40
CA SER A 197 11.70 -9.40 28.77
C SER A 197 11.33 -8.86 27.39
N ASN A 198 11.50 -7.56 27.18
CA ASN A 198 11.33 -6.93 25.87
C ASN A 198 12.53 -7.16 24.92
N LYS A 199 13.60 -7.79 25.42
CA LYS A 199 14.83 -8.03 24.64
C LYS A 199 14.80 -9.37 23.90
N ILE A 200 13.96 -10.30 24.32
CA ILE A 200 13.90 -11.66 23.75
C ILE A 200 12.63 -11.78 22.92
N PRO A 201 12.74 -12.17 21.64
CA PRO A 201 11.56 -12.40 20.80
C PRO A 201 10.73 -13.58 21.31
N GLY A 202 9.44 -13.37 21.55
CA GLY A 202 8.56 -14.42 22.05
C GLY A 202 8.44 -15.62 21.09
N SER A 203 8.47 -15.40 19.79
CA SER A 203 8.46 -16.46 18.76
C SER A 203 9.70 -17.36 18.84
N LEU A 204 10.89 -16.79 19.06
CA LEU A 204 12.11 -17.56 19.24
C LEU A 204 12.05 -18.41 20.52
N MET A 205 11.60 -17.80 21.63
CA MET A 205 11.43 -18.52 22.89
C MET A 205 10.45 -19.68 22.76
N ALA A 206 9.32 -19.47 22.09
CA ALA A 206 8.34 -20.52 21.86
C ALA A 206 8.94 -21.68 21.04
N ILE A 207 9.66 -21.39 19.96
CA ILE A 207 10.31 -22.41 19.14
C ILE A 207 11.32 -23.21 19.94
N ILE A 208 12.24 -22.55 20.66
CA ILE A 208 13.26 -23.27 21.46
C ILE A 208 12.60 -24.14 22.53
N LEU A 209 11.69 -23.58 23.32
CA LEU A 209 11.06 -24.31 24.41
C LEU A 209 10.18 -25.45 23.92
N MET A 210 9.42 -25.25 22.84
CA MET A 210 8.55 -26.31 22.30
C MET A 210 9.34 -27.39 21.58
N THR A 211 10.42 -27.04 20.89
CA THR A 211 11.31 -28.03 20.27
C THR A 211 11.95 -28.92 21.34
N VAL A 212 12.46 -28.35 22.42
CA VAL A 212 13.03 -29.10 23.55
C VAL A 212 11.94 -29.96 24.21
N LEU A 213 10.76 -29.40 24.45
CA LEU A 213 9.66 -30.13 25.06
C LEU A 213 9.25 -31.33 24.21
N VAL A 214 9.04 -31.15 22.90
CA VAL A 214 8.64 -32.27 21.99
C VAL A 214 9.73 -33.33 21.93
N TYR A 215 11.00 -32.91 21.79
CA TYR A 215 12.13 -33.87 21.81
C TYR A 215 12.18 -34.71 23.10
N VAL A 216 11.90 -34.08 24.25
CA VAL A 216 11.85 -34.80 25.54
C VAL A 216 10.62 -35.71 25.61
N LEU A 217 9.43 -35.28 25.17
CA LEU A 217 8.20 -36.07 25.17
C LEU A 217 8.35 -37.31 24.29
N GLU A 218 8.92 -37.18 23.10
CA GLU A 218 9.15 -38.33 22.19
C GLU A 218 10.16 -39.32 22.75
N ARG A 219 11.28 -38.81 23.27
CA ARG A 219 12.40 -39.66 23.68
C ARG A 219 12.23 -40.34 25.05
N LEU A 220 11.59 -39.66 26.01
CA LEU A 220 11.42 -40.15 27.37
C LEU A 220 10.06 -40.84 27.59
N TRP A 221 8.99 -40.39 26.92
CA TRP A 221 7.64 -40.86 27.14
C TRP A 221 7.04 -41.59 25.93
N GLY A 222 7.79 -41.67 24.83
CA GLY A 222 7.36 -42.39 23.63
C GLY A 222 6.09 -41.82 23.00
N ILE A 223 5.85 -40.50 23.13
CA ILE A 223 4.70 -39.85 22.54
C ILE A 223 4.97 -39.68 21.05
N GLU A 224 4.23 -40.38 20.22
CA GLU A 224 4.31 -40.31 18.75
C GLU A 224 3.20 -39.44 18.18
N GLY A 225 3.38 -38.94 16.95
CA GLY A 225 2.36 -38.25 16.18
C GLY A 225 2.39 -36.71 16.31
N ILE A 226 3.44 -36.13 16.88
CA ILE A 226 3.68 -34.69 16.81
C ILE A 226 4.54 -34.41 15.58
N GLU A 227 3.91 -33.87 14.52
CA GLU A 227 4.60 -33.62 13.27
C GLU A 227 5.63 -32.48 13.42
N THR A 228 6.87 -32.73 13.02
CA THR A 228 7.95 -31.76 12.96
C THR A 228 8.20 -31.27 11.53
N ILE A 229 9.01 -30.23 11.37
CA ILE A 229 9.42 -29.76 10.04
C ILE A 229 10.16 -30.87 9.28
N GLY A 230 10.99 -31.65 9.97
CA GLY A 230 11.77 -32.76 9.38
C GLY A 230 10.92 -33.92 8.90
N ASP A 231 9.74 -34.16 9.49
CA ASP A 231 8.80 -35.19 9.05
C ASP A 231 8.08 -34.80 7.76
N ARG A 232 7.82 -33.49 7.56
CA ARG A 232 7.09 -32.97 6.39
C ARG A 232 7.99 -32.61 5.22
N PHE A 233 9.21 -32.11 5.49
CA PHE A 233 10.10 -31.57 4.48
C PHE A 233 11.47 -32.24 4.51
N ASN A 234 11.95 -32.64 3.33
CA ASN A 234 13.35 -33.05 3.19
C ASN A 234 14.22 -31.79 3.02
N ILE A 235 14.79 -31.32 4.14
CA ILE A 235 15.52 -30.06 4.19
C ILE A 235 17.01 -30.28 3.91
N SER A 236 17.55 -29.51 2.98
CA SER A 236 18.99 -29.38 2.74
C SER A 236 19.54 -28.11 3.36
N ASN A 237 20.81 -28.12 3.76
CA ASN A 237 21.58 -26.95 4.14
C ASN A 237 22.51 -26.46 3.02
N GLU A 238 22.35 -27.00 1.82
CA GLU A 238 23.10 -26.58 0.63
C GLU A 238 22.46 -25.31 0.05
N VAL A 239 23.31 -24.35 -0.31
CA VAL A 239 22.84 -23.16 -1.02
C VAL A 239 22.38 -23.58 -2.41
N PRO A 240 21.14 -23.33 -2.80
CA PRO A 240 20.63 -23.77 -4.09
C PRO A 240 21.41 -23.12 -5.23
N GLU A 241 21.71 -23.93 -6.24
CA GLU A 241 22.29 -23.43 -7.48
C GLU A 241 21.25 -22.60 -8.26
N PRO A 242 21.70 -21.54 -8.95
CA PRO A 242 20.79 -20.73 -9.76
C PRO A 242 20.13 -21.56 -10.86
N GLN A 243 18.82 -21.54 -10.93
CA GLN A 243 18.03 -22.26 -11.93
C GLN A 243 17.53 -21.31 -13.00
N ALA A 244 17.62 -21.70 -14.29
CA ALA A 244 17.05 -20.94 -15.37
C ALA A 244 15.52 -20.98 -15.34
N LEU A 245 14.87 -19.86 -15.63
CA LEU A 245 13.42 -19.76 -15.73
C LEU A 245 13.01 -20.03 -17.19
N ASN A 246 12.07 -20.95 -17.40
CA ASN A 246 11.54 -21.27 -18.74
C ASN A 246 10.39 -20.30 -19.08
N ILE A 247 10.75 -19.11 -19.57
CA ILE A 247 9.78 -18.06 -19.88
C ILE A 247 9.35 -18.18 -21.34
N ASN A 248 8.04 -18.34 -21.57
CA ASN A 248 7.42 -18.28 -22.89
C ASN A 248 6.25 -17.28 -22.92
N MET A 249 5.75 -16.93 -24.12
CA MET A 249 4.68 -15.94 -24.26
C MET A 249 3.36 -16.36 -23.63
N GLU A 250 3.05 -17.64 -23.62
CA GLU A 250 1.84 -18.16 -22.98
C GLU A 250 1.91 -17.99 -21.46
N THR A 251 3.05 -18.35 -20.86
CA THR A 251 3.30 -18.19 -19.43
C THR A 251 3.25 -16.72 -19.01
N ILE A 252 3.83 -15.81 -19.82
CA ILE A 252 3.74 -14.36 -19.55
C ILE A 252 2.29 -13.89 -19.49
N ASN A 253 1.47 -14.27 -20.47
CA ASN A 253 0.05 -13.86 -20.52
C ASN A 253 -0.74 -14.37 -19.32
N GLN A 254 -0.53 -15.62 -18.92
CA GLN A 254 -1.22 -16.24 -17.78
C GLN A 254 -0.80 -15.62 -16.44
N LEU A 255 0.48 -15.27 -16.29
CA LEU A 255 1.06 -14.80 -15.04
C LEU A 255 1.11 -13.27 -14.90
N LEU A 256 0.68 -12.50 -15.92
CA LEU A 256 0.74 -11.04 -15.90
C LEU A 256 -0.08 -10.44 -14.73
N SER A 257 -1.31 -10.93 -14.51
CA SER A 257 -2.16 -10.46 -13.42
C SER A 257 -1.61 -10.85 -12.03
N PRO A 258 -1.19 -12.10 -11.77
CA PRO A 258 -0.47 -12.44 -10.54
C PRO A 258 0.80 -11.62 -10.31
N ALA A 259 1.63 -11.42 -11.36
CA ALA A 259 2.85 -10.64 -11.27
C ALA A 259 2.58 -9.17 -10.93
N PHE A 260 1.58 -8.57 -11.56
CA PHE A 260 1.14 -7.21 -11.25
C PHE A 260 0.69 -7.09 -9.78
N THR A 261 -0.06 -8.07 -9.28
CA THR A 261 -0.51 -8.08 -7.89
C THR A 261 0.66 -8.17 -6.91
N ILE A 262 1.64 -9.06 -7.17
CA ILE A 262 2.86 -9.13 -6.35
C ILE A 262 3.61 -7.80 -6.38
N ALA A 263 3.75 -7.16 -7.55
CA ALA A 263 4.44 -5.89 -7.68
C ALA A 263 3.73 -4.76 -6.90
N VAL A 264 2.42 -4.61 -7.06
CA VAL A 264 1.65 -3.58 -6.37
C VAL A 264 1.68 -3.80 -4.86
N LEU A 265 1.45 -5.04 -4.40
CA LEU A 265 1.50 -5.36 -2.97
C LEU A 265 2.89 -5.14 -2.40
N GLY A 266 3.94 -5.58 -3.09
CA GLY A 266 5.34 -5.38 -2.68
C GLY A 266 5.68 -3.89 -2.61
N ALA A 267 5.23 -3.09 -3.57
CA ALA A 267 5.41 -1.65 -3.57
C ALA A 267 4.70 -0.97 -2.38
N ILE A 268 3.44 -1.33 -2.12
CA ILE A 268 2.66 -0.80 -0.99
C ILE A 268 3.34 -1.12 0.34
N GLU A 269 3.67 -2.39 0.57
CA GLU A 269 4.28 -2.83 1.82
C GLU A 269 5.66 -2.21 2.06
N SER A 270 6.52 -2.20 1.02
CA SER A 270 7.85 -1.60 1.12
C SER A 270 7.80 -0.12 1.44
N LEU A 271 6.96 0.65 0.71
CA LEU A 271 6.88 2.09 0.92
C LEU A 271 6.13 2.45 2.20
N LEU A 272 5.18 1.62 2.64
CA LEU A 272 4.56 1.78 3.96
C LEU A 272 5.58 1.53 5.07
N SER A 273 6.37 0.45 4.97
CA SER A 273 7.46 0.14 5.90
C SER A 273 8.48 1.28 5.96
N ALA A 274 8.89 1.79 4.81
CA ALA A 274 9.81 2.91 4.70
C ALA A 274 9.24 4.20 5.31
N THR A 275 7.95 4.49 5.10
CA THR A 275 7.28 5.68 5.68
C THR A 275 7.20 5.59 7.20
N VAL A 276 6.90 4.41 7.75
CA VAL A 276 6.91 4.18 9.20
C VAL A 276 8.32 4.36 9.76
N ALA A 277 9.33 3.83 9.07
CA ALA A 277 10.74 4.01 9.44
C ALA A 277 11.15 5.48 9.44
N ASP A 278 10.80 6.25 8.40
CA ASP A 278 11.06 7.69 8.28
C ASP A 278 10.43 8.46 9.45
N GLY A 279 9.20 8.11 9.83
CA GLY A 279 8.50 8.74 10.96
C GLY A 279 9.19 8.53 12.31
N VAL A 280 9.92 7.43 12.50
CA VAL A 280 10.63 7.12 13.75
C VAL A 280 12.07 7.62 13.72
N THR A 281 12.75 7.52 12.58
CA THR A 281 14.16 7.90 12.45
C THR A 281 14.38 9.37 12.12
N GLY A 282 13.38 10.05 11.55
CA GLY A 282 13.49 11.40 11.01
C GLY A 282 14.24 11.47 9.66
N ASP A 283 14.60 10.33 9.07
CA ASP A 283 15.23 10.24 7.75
C ASP A 283 14.18 10.38 6.63
N LYS A 284 14.64 10.50 5.39
CA LYS A 284 13.76 10.53 4.20
C LYS A 284 14.15 9.43 3.23
N THR A 285 13.20 8.58 2.94
CA THR A 285 13.34 7.53 1.92
C THR A 285 13.24 8.10 0.51
N ASN A 286 14.15 7.65 -0.36
CA ASN A 286 13.94 7.77 -1.79
C ASN A 286 13.05 6.63 -2.28
N SER A 287 11.75 6.91 -2.43
CA SER A 287 10.74 5.91 -2.80
C SER A 287 11.01 5.22 -4.15
N ASN A 288 11.61 5.93 -5.10
CA ASN A 288 11.91 5.36 -6.44
C ASN A 288 13.10 4.41 -6.36
N THR A 289 14.17 4.79 -5.67
CA THR A 289 15.32 3.91 -5.40
C THR A 289 14.88 2.66 -4.63
N GLU A 290 13.97 2.83 -3.67
CA GLU A 290 13.42 1.71 -2.89
C GLU A 290 12.66 0.72 -3.78
N LEU A 291 11.80 1.20 -4.69
CA LEU A 291 11.09 0.33 -5.65
C LEU A 291 12.05 -0.41 -6.59
N ILE A 292 13.11 0.24 -7.06
CA ILE A 292 14.12 -0.41 -7.89
C ILE A 292 14.81 -1.54 -7.10
N ALA A 293 15.23 -1.28 -5.87
CA ALA A 293 15.88 -2.29 -5.02
C ALA A 293 14.96 -3.48 -4.71
N GLN A 294 13.68 -3.23 -4.44
CA GLN A 294 12.67 -4.28 -4.27
C GLN A 294 12.47 -5.07 -5.55
N GLY A 295 12.49 -4.38 -6.69
CA GLY A 295 12.42 -5.00 -8.01
C GLY A 295 13.63 -5.90 -8.28
N ASP A 296 14.85 -5.41 -8.05
CA ASP A 296 16.09 -6.18 -8.22
C ASP A 296 16.11 -7.42 -7.32
N ALA A 297 15.65 -7.30 -6.07
CA ALA A 297 15.50 -8.45 -5.18
C ALA A 297 14.53 -9.49 -5.74
N ASN A 298 13.37 -9.07 -6.27
CA ASN A 298 12.37 -9.96 -6.85
C ASN A 298 12.78 -10.53 -8.22
N ILE A 299 13.72 -9.91 -8.92
CA ILE A 299 14.36 -10.48 -10.13
C ILE A 299 15.33 -11.60 -9.75
N VAL A 300 16.16 -11.38 -8.72
CA VAL A 300 17.26 -12.32 -8.38
C VAL A 300 16.78 -13.53 -7.57
N VAL A 301 15.92 -13.32 -6.59
CA VAL A 301 15.48 -14.36 -5.63
C VAL A 301 14.88 -15.60 -6.29
N PRO A 302 14.06 -15.52 -7.35
CA PRO A 302 13.48 -16.68 -8.02
C PRO A 302 14.50 -17.65 -8.62
N PHE A 303 15.64 -17.17 -9.08
CA PHE A 303 16.70 -18.05 -9.60
C PHE A 303 17.25 -19.03 -8.54
N PHE A 304 17.15 -18.67 -7.27
CA PHE A 304 17.54 -19.49 -6.14
C PHE A 304 16.35 -20.21 -5.48
N GLY A 305 15.21 -20.24 -6.16
CA GLY A 305 14.00 -20.91 -5.67
C GLY A 305 13.28 -20.19 -4.52
N GLY A 306 13.61 -18.92 -4.26
CA GLY A 306 12.94 -18.12 -3.23
C GLY A 306 11.55 -17.63 -3.68
N ILE A 307 10.84 -17.05 -2.71
CA ILE A 307 9.48 -16.47 -2.87
C ILE A 307 9.55 -14.93 -2.93
N PRO A 308 8.45 -14.21 -3.26
CA PRO A 308 8.46 -12.75 -3.36
C PRO A 308 8.99 -12.05 -2.11
N VAL A 309 9.72 -10.96 -2.35
CA VAL A 309 10.38 -10.11 -1.34
C VAL A 309 9.70 -8.76 -1.22
N THR A 310 9.59 -8.26 0.00
CA THR A 310 9.22 -6.86 0.26
C THR A 310 9.86 -6.36 1.56
N GLY A 311 9.78 -5.05 1.80
CA GLY A 311 10.17 -4.46 3.08
C GLY A 311 9.23 -4.89 4.20
N ALA A 312 9.77 -5.34 5.32
CA ALA A 312 9.01 -5.87 6.44
C ALA A 312 8.95 -4.88 7.61
N ILE A 313 7.77 -4.30 7.89
CA ILE A 313 7.58 -3.30 8.95
C ILE A 313 8.10 -3.81 10.30
N ALA A 314 7.70 -5.01 10.72
CA ALA A 314 8.07 -5.55 12.03
C ALA A 314 9.59 -5.74 12.20
N ARG A 315 10.27 -6.25 11.15
CA ARG A 315 11.73 -6.42 11.16
C ARG A 315 12.45 -5.07 11.09
N THR A 316 11.95 -4.14 10.31
CA THR A 316 12.47 -2.76 10.20
C THR A 316 12.37 -2.05 11.55
N MET A 317 11.23 -2.16 12.24
CA MET A 317 11.06 -1.60 13.59
C MET A 317 11.97 -2.29 14.61
N THR A 318 12.16 -3.61 14.50
CA THR A 318 13.13 -4.33 15.35
C THR A 318 14.55 -3.81 15.12
N ASN A 319 14.95 -3.56 13.89
CA ASN A 319 16.24 -2.97 13.54
C ASN A 319 16.41 -1.59 14.20
N ILE A 320 15.45 -0.70 14.03
CA ILE A 320 15.47 0.66 14.61
C ILE A 320 15.54 0.62 16.13
N ASN A 321 14.71 -0.21 16.77
CA ASN A 321 14.62 -0.31 18.23
C ASN A 321 15.90 -0.88 18.88
N ASN A 322 16.68 -1.66 18.12
CA ASN A 322 17.96 -2.20 18.56
C ASN A 322 19.17 -1.37 18.11
N GLY A 323 18.93 -0.17 17.58
CA GLY A 323 19.98 0.81 17.31
C GLY A 323 20.51 0.83 15.88
N GLY A 324 19.97 0.01 14.96
CA GLY A 324 20.33 0.06 13.55
C GLY A 324 19.98 1.41 12.92
N ARG A 325 20.91 1.98 12.19
CA ARG A 325 20.79 3.32 11.59
C ARG A 325 21.25 3.38 10.14
N THR A 326 21.93 2.33 9.67
CA THR A 326 22.40 2.29 8.28
C THR A 326 22.02 0.97 7.61
N PRO A 327 22.08 0.89 6.28
CA PRO A 327 21.78 -0.34 5.54
C PRO A 327 22.68 -1.52 5.89
N ILE A 328 23.84 -1.27 6.52
CA ILE A 328 24.78 -2.30 6.96
C ILE A 328 24.12 -3.24 7.98
N ALA A 329 23.25 -2.75 8.85
CA ALA A 329 22.50 -3.60 9.77
C ALA A 329 21.67 -4.68 9.03
N GLY A 330 21.01 -4.30 7.93
CA GLY A 330 20.25 -5.25 7.12
C GLY A 330 21.14 -6.21 6.31
N MET A 331 22.30 -5.77 5.87
CA MET A 331 23.29 -6.68 5.25
C MET A 331 23.83 -7.70 6.26
N ILE A 332 24.13 -7.27 7.51
CA ILE A 332 24.53 -8.16 8.60
C ILE A 332 23.42 -9.15 8.94
N HIS A 333 22.17 -8.69 9.00
CA HIS A 333 21.00 -9.57 9.18
C HIS A 333 20.98 -10.72 8.15
N ALA A 334 21.21 -10.42 6.87
CA ALA A 334 21.25 -11.42 5.81
C ALA A 334 22.42 -12.41 6.00
N VAL A 335 23.61 -11.91 6.39
CA VAL A 335 24.77 -12.77 6.69
C VAL A 335 24.50 -13.67 7.90
N VAL A 336 23.89 -13.14 8.95
CA VAL A 336 23.49 -13.94 10.14
C VAL A 336 22.53 -15.05 9.76
N LEU A 337 21.51 -14.75 8.94
CA LEU A 337 20.59 -15.78 8.45
C LEU A 337 21.30 -16.83 7.58
N LEU A 338 22.27 -16.43 6.77
CA LEU A 338 23.09 -17.36 5.99
C LEU A 338 23.90 -18.28 6.89
N LEU A 339 24.53 -17.77 7.94
CA LEU A 339 25.25 -18.58 8.91
C LEU A 339 24.31 -19.55 9.64
N ILE A 340 23.12 -19.09 10.03
CA ILE A 340 22.09 -19.96 10.63
C ILE A 340 21.67 -21.05 9.63
N PHE A 341 21.46 -20.70 8.38
CA PHE A 341 21.11 -21.65 7.32
C PHE A 341 22.16 -22.74 7.15
N LEU A 342 23.43 -22.37 7.09
CA LEU A 342 24.52 -23.33 6.89
C LEU A 342 24.76 -24.25 8.08
N PHE A 343 24.61 -23.74 9.31
CA PHE A 343 25.04 -24.48 10.51
C PHE A 343 23.90 -24.99 11.40
N LEU A 344 22.74 -24.33 11.41
CA LEU A 344 21.64 -24.63 12.34
C LEU A 344 20.44 -25.34 11.70
N MET A 345 20.45 -25.58 10.38
CA MET A 345 19.34 -26.30 9.69
C MET A 345 19.01 -27.66 10.31
N PRO A 346 19.97 -28.48 10.78
CA PRO A 346 19.64 -29.74 11.45
C PRO A 346 18.77 -29.57 12.70
N LEU A 347 18.91 -28.47 13.44
CA LEU A 347 18.08 -28.18 14.61
C LEU A 347 16.69 -27.67 14.21
N ILE A 348 16.58 -27.00 13.09
CA ILE A 348 15.30 -26.52 12.55
C ILE A 348 14.37 -27.67 12.18
N LYS A 349 14.91 -28.81 11.76
CA LYS A 349 14.13 -30.04 11.47
C LYS A 349 13.30 -30.51 12.66
N LEU A 350 13.75 -30.26 13.88
CA LEU A 350 13.10 -30.71 15.12
C LEU A 350 11.94 -29.78 15.56
N VAL A 351 11.71 -28.68 14.88
CA VAL A 351 10.67 -27.72 15.27
C VAL A 351 9.29 -28.28 14.96
N PRO A 352 8.36 -28.31 15.94
CA PRO A 352 7.01 -28.82 15.73
C PRO A 352 6.18 -27.89 14.83
N MET A 353 5.42 -28.46 13.89
CA MET A 353 4.54 -27.72 13.00
C MET A 353 3.47 -26.93 13.75
N SER A 354 2.92 -27.50 14.81
CA SER A 354 1.94 -26.82 15.67
C SER A 354 2.50 -25.60 16.41
N CYS A 355 3.80 -25.60 16.73
CA CYS A 355 4.46 -24.41 17.28
C CYS A 355 4.53 -23.28 16.25
N LEU A 356 4.89 -23.59 15.00
CA LEU A 356 4.89 -22.60 13.91
C LEU A 356 3.49 -22.07 13.62
N ALA A 357 2.46 -22.94 13.68
CA ALA A 357 1.07 -22.51 13.58
C ALA A 357 0.71 -21.51 14.70
N GLY A 358 1.14 -21.77 15.93
CA GLY A 358 1.00 -20.83 17.04
C GLY A 358 1.68 -19.47 16.78
N VAL A 359 2.90 -19.48 16.24
CA VAL A 359 3.61 -18.25 15.84
C VAL A 359 2.80 -17.47 14.80
N LEU A 360 2.31 -18.15 13.74
CA LEU A 360 1.57 -17.49 12.66
C LEU A 360 0.18 -17.01 13.09
N ILE A 361 -0.46 -17.66 14.05
CA ILE A 361 -1.71 -17.18 14.66
C ILE A 361 -1.47 -15.85 15.39
N VAL A 362 -0.39 -15.72 16.15
CA VAL A 362 -0.06 -14.44 16.81
C VAL A 362 0.31 -13.38 15.78
N VAL A 363 1.04 -13.73 14.71
CA VAL A 363 1.34 -12.81 13.61
C VAL A 363 0.04 -12.34 12.95
N SER A 364 -0.87 -13.24 12.63
CA SER A 364 -2.18 -12.95 12.04
C SER A 364 -2.99 -11.99 12.94
N TYR A 365 -3.05 -12.25 14.24
CA TYR A 365 -3.70 -11.36 15.21
C TYR A 365 -3.09 -9.94 15.17
N ASN A 366 -1.76 -9.83 15.15
CA ASN A 366 -1.08 -8.53 15.08
C ASN A 366 -1.32 -7.82 13.74
N MET A 367 -1.34 -8.57 12.63
CA MET A 367 -1.62 -8.03 11.29
C MET A 367 -3.08 -7.59 11.11
N SER A 368 -4.02 -8.20 11.85
CA SER A 368 -5.45 -7.90 11.71
C SER A 368 -5.78 -6.43 11.97
N GLY A 369 -4.96 -5.74 12.75
CA GLY A 369 -5.15 -4.33 13.08
C GLY A 369 -6.55 -4.01 13.61
N TRP A 370 -7.19 -4.94 14.33
CA TRP A 370 -8.59 -4.85 14.72
C TRP A 370 -8.96 -3.54 15.44
N ARG A 371 -8.00 -2.93 16.17
CA ARG A 371 -8.19 -1.61 16.79
C ARG A 371 -8.32 -0.51 15.76
N THR A 372 -7.51 -0.56 14.71
CA THR A 372 -7.56 0.35 13.57
C THR A 372 -8.86 0.16 12.78
N VAL A 373 -9.25 -1.08 12.51
CA VAL A 373 -10.54 -1.41 11.87
C VAL A 373 -11.69 -0.80 12.66
N ARG A 374 -11.74 -1.03 13.98
CA ARG A 374 -12.77 -0.46 14.86
C ARG A 374 -12.79 1.07 14.84
N SER A 375 -11.65 1.71 14.75
CA SER A 375 -11.54 3.17 14.61
C SER A 375 -12.09 3.65 13.28
N LEU A 376 -11.71 2.98 12.17
CA LEU A 376 -12.14 3.34 10.82
C LEU A 376 -13.65 3.14 10.60
N LEU A 377 -14.28 2.19 11.28
CA LEU A 377 -15.74 2.00 11.21
C LEU A 377 -16.55 3.21 11.70
N LYS A 378 -15.91 4.18 12.39
CA LYS A 378 -16.52 5.45 12.80
C LYS A 378 -16.33 6.58 11.79
N ASN A 379 -15.55 6.34 10.74
CA ASN A 379 -15.23 7.30 9.69
C ASN A 379 -16.39 7.48 8.68
N PRO A 380 -16.26 8.38 7.68
CA PRO A 380 -17.29 8.54 6.66
C PRO A 380 -17.68 7.22 5.99
N LYS A 381 -18.97 7.08 5.67
CA LYS A 381 -19.54 5.83 5.10
C LYS A 381 -18.82 5.36 3.83
N SER A 382 -18.30 6.28 3.02
CA SER A 382 -17.50 5.96 1.84
C SER A 382 -16.25 5.14 2.19
N ASP A 383 -15.51 5.59 3.20
CA ASP A 383 -14.26 4.95 3.62
C ASP A 383 -14.53 3.59 4.29
N VAL A 384 -15.62 3.52 5.08
CA VAL A 384 -16.11 2.26 5.67
C VAL A 384 -16.51 1.26 4.59
N SER A 385 -17.20 1.70 3.53
CA SER A 385 -17.59 0.83 2.42
C SER A 385 -16.37 0.27 1.69
N VAL A 386 -15.36 1.10 1.42
CA VAL A 386 -14.10 0.67 0.80
C VAL A 386 -13.41 -0.38 1.66
N LEU A 387 -13.28 -0.13 2.97
CA LEU A 387 -12.67 -1.07 3.91
C LEU A 387 -13.38 -2.42 3.92
N ILE A 388 -14.70 -2.43 4.09
CA ILE A 388 -15.50 -3.67 4.20
C ILE A 388 -15.46 -4.45 2.88
N ILE A 389 -15.63 -3.77 1.73
CA ILE A 389 -15.62 -4.44 0.42
C ILE A 389 -14.24 -5.02 0.15
N THR A 390 -13.16 -4.27 0.39
CA THR A 390 -11.79 -4.77 0.21
C THR A 390 -11.51 -5.96 1.12
N PHE A 391 -11.93 -5.92 2.39
CA PHE A 391 -11.81 -7.03 3.34
C PHE A 391 -12.53 -8.27 2.83
N LEU A 392 -13.81 -8.15 2.46
CA LEU A 392 -14.62 -9.29 1.99
C LEU A 392 -14.06 -9.89 0.70
N LEU A 393 -13.66 -9.05 -0.25
CA LEU A 393 -13.06 -9.51 -1.51
C LEU A 393 -11.73 -10.25 -1.26
N THR A 394 -10.91 -9.78 -0.31
CA THR A 394 -9.66 -10.45 0.06
C THR A 394 -9.89 -11.84 0.65
N VAL A 395 -10.95 -12.00 1.46
CA VAL A 395 -11.25 -13.26 2.15
C VAL A 395 -11.96 -14.26 1.23
N ILE A 396 -12.94 -13.80 0.44
CA ILE A 396 -13.84 -14.68 -0.32
C ILE A 396 -13.28 -15.04 -1.70
N PHE A 397 -12.67 -14.08 -2.39
CA PHE A 397 -12.17 -14.29 -3.74
C PHE A 397 -10.65 -14.47 -3.75
N ASN A 398 -9.94 -13.42 -4.15
CA ASN A 398 -8.49 -13.38 -4.10
C ASN A 398 -7.99 -11.94 -3.92
N LEU A 399 -6.72 -11.83 -3.53
CA LEU A 399 -6.11 -10.55 -3.25
C LEU A 399 -6.02 -9.64 -4.49
N THR A 400 -5.84 -10.23 -5.68
CA THR A 400 -5.78 -9.47 -6.94
C THR A 400 -7.06 -8.71 -7.18
N ILE A 401 -8.20 -9.41 -7.16
CA ILE A 401 -9.53 -8.81 -7.33
C ILE A 401 -9.81 -7.78 -6.23
N ALA A 402 -9.40 -8.06 -4.99
CA ALA A 402 -9.61 -7.13 -3.87
C ALA A 402 -8.88 -5.80 -4.08
N ILE A 403 -7.64 -5.83 -4.54
CA ILE A 403 -6.85 -4.61 -4.81
C ILE A 403 -7.42 -3.85 -6.01
N GLU A 404 -7.72 -4.53 -7.11
CA GLU A 404 -8.24 -3.92 -8.34
C GLU A 404 -9.59 -3.24 -8.09
N ILE A 405 -10.56 -3.97 -7.52
CA ILE A 405 -11.89 -3.44 -7.22
C ILE A 405 -11.83 -2.40 -6.09
N GLY A 406 -11.05 -2.64 -5.04
CA GLY A 406 -10.88 -1.71 -3.93
C GLY A 406 -10.34 -0.36 -4.41
N LEU A 407 -9.32 -0.36 -5.27
CA LEU A 407 -8.74 0.85 -5.84
C LEU A 407 -9.74 1.58 -6.75
N LEU A 408 -10.42 0.83 -7.64
CA LEU A 408 -11.45 1.40 -8.52
C LEU A 408 -12.57 2.06 -7.71
N LEU A 409 -13.09 1.36 -6.70
CA LEU A 409 -14.14 1.86 -5.82
C LEU A 409 -13.70 3.12 -5.07
N ALA A 410 -12.48 3.11 -4.53
CA ALA A 410 -11.94 4.27 -3.82
C ALA A 410 -11.80 5.50 -4.71
N VAL A 411 -11.33 5.32 -5.96
CA VAL A 411 -11.24 6.41 -6.95
C VAL A 411 -12.64 6.96 -7.28
N VAL A 412 -13.62 6.08 -7.54
CA VAL A 412 -15.00 6.49 -7.85
C VAL A 412 -15.63 7.26 -6.66
N LEU A 413 -15.49 6.75 -5.45
CA LEU A 413 -16.03 7.42 -4.25
C LEU A 413 -15.31 8.73 -3.95
N PHE A 414 -14.00 8.81 -4.20
CA PHE A 414 -13.24 10.06 -4.08
C PHE A 414 -13.73 11.11 -5.09
N LEU A 415 -13.90 10.74 -6.37
CA LEU A 415 -14.43 11.63 -7.40
C LEU A 415 -15.84 12.12 -7.04
N ARG A 416 -16.70 11.22 -6.58
CA ARG A 416 -18.04 11.58 -6.10
C ARG A 416 -17.96 12.60 -4.96
N ARG A 417 -17.12 12.37 -3.95
CA ARG A 417 -16.94 13.28 -2.83
C ARG A 417 -16.42 14.66 -3.27
N MET A 418 -15.46 14.68 -4.22
CA MET A 418 -14.97 15.93 -4.83
C MET A 418 -16.09 16.69 -5.51
N THR A 419 -16.98 15.99 -6.24
CA THR A 419 -18.14 16.59 -6.89
C THR A 419 -19.17 17.13 -5.89
N GLU A 420 -19.39 16.42 -4.77
CA GLU A 420 -20.33 16.85 -3.71
C GLU A 420 -19.80 18.05 -2.91
N THR A 421 -18.48 18.18 -2.75
CA THR A 421 -17.86 19.31 -2.03
C THR A 421 -17.73 20.57 -2.85
N THR A 422 -17.74 20.46 -4.19
CA THR A 422 -17.73 21.64 -5.05
C THR A 422 -19.13 22.26 -5.10
N GLN A 423 -19.23 23.52 -4.70
CA GLN A 423 -20.47 24.29 -4.68
C GLN A 423 -20.44 25.34 -5.78
N ILE A 424 -21.62 25.57 -6.36
CA ILE A 424 -21.86 26.67 -7.28
C ILE A 424 -23.01 27.46 -6.69
N SER A 425 -22.76 28.71 -6.35
CA SER A 425 -23.74 29.61 -5.76
C SER A 425 -24.01 30.78 -6.69
N VAL A 426 -25.26 31.20 -6.71
CA VAL A 426 -25.67 32.45 -7.41
C VAL A 426 -25.85 33.54 -6.37
N LEU A 427 -25.16 34.62 -6.57
CA LEU A 427 -25.19 35.76 -5.67
C LEU A 427 -26.02 36.85 -6.32
N HIS A 428 -27.12 37.25 -5.66
CA HIS A 428 -28.01 38.32 -6.07
C HIS A 428 -27.82 39.52 -5.12
N ASP A 429 -27.84 40.68 -5.69
CA ASP A 429 -27.93 42.00 -5.03
C ASP A 429 -26.73 42.50 -4.16
N GLU A 430 -26.09 41.68 -3.36
CA GLU A 430 -24.98 42.08 -2.49
C GLU A 430 -23.84 41.05 -2.52
N LEU A 431 -22.63 41.52 -2.81
CA LEU A 431 -21.41 40.68 -2.82
C LEU A 431 -20.55 41.00 -1.61
N ASP A 432 -20.30 40.02 -0.78
CA ASP A 432 -19.29 40.15 0.29
C ASP A 432 -17.89 39.98 -0.29
N ILE A 433 -17.05 41.03 -0.14
CA ILE A 433 -15.65 40.99 -0.56
C ILE A 433 -14.84 40.46 0.61
N ALA A 434 -14.86 39.13 0.81
CA ALA A 434 -13.91 38.49 1.73
C ALA A 434 -12.50 38.55 1.11
N THR A 435 -11.75 39.60 1.38
CA THR A 435 -10.30 39.63 1.17
C THR A 435 -9.66 38.72 2.22
N GLY A 436 -9.07 37.61 1.81
CA GLY A 436 -8.26 36.76 2.70
C GLY A 436 -7.07 37.58 3.24
N THR A 437 -6.92 37.56 4.55
CA THR A 437 -6.00 38.21 5.49
C THR A 437 -6.59 39.44 6.20
N GLU A 438 -7.03 39.18 7.44
CA GLU A 438 -7.14 40.18 8.55
C GLU A 438 -7.57 41.63 8.19
N SER A 439 -8.68 41.83 7.50
CA SER A 439 -9.32 43.14 7.50
C SER A 439 -10.79 43.02 7.94
N THR A 440 -11.07 43.64 9.04
CA THR A 440 -12.37 43.73 9.74
C THR A 440 -13.40 44.62 9.04
N THR A 441 -13.26 44.93 7.76
CA THR A 441 -14.21 45.72 6.98
C THR A 441 -14.85 44.85 5.91
N HIS A 442 -16.11 44.47 6.16
CA HIS A 442 -17.01 43.90 5.13
C HIS A 442 -17.37 45.04 4.14
N GLU A 443 -16.64 45.18 3.03
CA GLU A 443 -17.10 45.98 1.92
C GLU A 443 -18.11 45.21 1.11
N VAL A 444 -19.36 45.64 1.13
CA VAL A 444 -20.45 45.09 0.33
C VAL A 444 -20.49 45.79 -1.03
N LEU A 445 -20.20 45.09 -2.10
CA LEU A 445 -20.34 45.57 -3.46
C LEU A 445 -21.79 45.43 -3.94
N LYS A 446 -22.41 46.57 -4.31
CA LYS A 446 -23.74 46.55 -4.94
C LYS A 446 -23.63 46.19 -6.41
N VAL A 447 -24.42 45.19 -6.80
CA VAL A 447 -24.53 44.68 -8.17
C VAL A 447 -25.74 45.35 -8.84
N ALA A 448 -25.59 45.83 -10.08
CA ALA A 448 -26.69 46.46 -10.79
C ALA A 448 -27.78 45.43 -11.15
N LYS A 449 -29.05 45.85 -11.18
CA LYS A 449 -30.15 44.98 -11.69
C LYS A 449 -29.85 44.52 -13.11
N GLY A 450 -29.89 43.20 -13.34
CA GLY A 450 -29.56 42.57 -14.61
C GLY A 450 -28.14 41.98 -14.68
N VAL A 451 -27.38 42.05 -13.58
CA VAL A 451 -26.09 41.35 -13.44
C VAL A 451 -26.27 40.18 -12.49
N GLU A 452 -25.88 38.97 -12.91
CA GLU A 452 -25.83 37.80 -12.08
C GLU A 452 -24.38 37.35 -11.84
N VAL A 453 -24.07 36.95 -10.61
CA VAL A 453 -22.74 36.48 -10.24
C VAL A 453 -22.80 35.03 -9.82
N TYR A 454 -22.05 34.19 -10.52
CA TYR A 454 -21.94 32.77 -10.25
C TYR A 454 -20.57 32.50 -9.62
N GLU A 455 -20.54 32.07 -8.37
CA GLU A 455 -19.29 31.71 -7.70
C GLU A 455 -19.10 30.20 -7.73
N ILE A 456 -17.96 29.76 -8.27
CA ILE A 456 -17.53 28.37 -8.27
C ILE A 456 -16.51 28.17 -7.14
N GLU A 457 -16.86 27.31 -6.16
CA GLU A 457 -16.01 26.98 -5.03
C GLU A 457 -15.51 25.55 -5.13
N GLY A 458 -14.24 25.37 -5.48
CA GLY A 458 -13.59 24.08 -5.64
C GLY A 458 -13.12 23.81 -7.09
N PRO A 459 -12.61 22.61 -7.37
CA PRO A 459 -12.12 22.26 -8.70
C PRO A 459 -13.25 22.22 -9.73
N PHE A 460 -13.01 22.85 -10.88
CA PHE A 460 -13.97 22.87 -11.98
C PHE A 460 -13.58 21.81 -13.02
N PHE A 461 -14.24 20.67 -12.96
CA PHE A 461 -13.92 19.47 -13.73
C PHE A 461 -15.19 18.73 -14.17
N PHE A 462 -15.05 17.64 -14.94
CA PHE A 462 -16.18 16.90 -15.53
C PHE A 462 -17.29 16.56 -14.53
N GLY A 463 -16.95 16.23 -13.26
CA GLY A 463 -17.95 15.89 -12.24
C GLY A 463 -18.83 17.08 -11.80
N VAL A 464 -18.37 18.32 -12.01
CA VAL A 464 -19.07 19.56 -11.61
C VAL A 464 -19.63 20.30 -12.82
N ALA A 465 -19.01 20.13 -13.98
CA ALA A 465 -19.37 20.82 -15.20
C ALA A 465 -20.84 20.60 -15.60
N THR A 466 -21.37 19.40 -15.37
CA THR A 466 -22.80 19.09 -15.60
C THR A 466 -23.72 19.85 -14.65
N LYS A 467 -23.38 19.95 -13.37
CA LYS A 467 -24.16 20.74 -12.39
C LYS A 467 -24.18 22.22 -12.75
N PHE A 468 -23.05 22.74 -13.25
CA PHE A 468 -22.96 24.11 -13.73
C PHE A 468 -23.90 24.36 -14.91
N ASP A 469 -23.91 23.46 -15.90
CA ASP A 469 -24.78 23.55 -17.06
C ASP A 469 -26.28 23.44 -16.69
N GLU A 470 -26.64 22.52 -15.79
CA GLU A 470 -28.01 22.39 -15.25
C GLU A 470 -28.47 23.68 -14.54
N LEU A 471 -27.60 24.25 -13.71
CA LEU A 471 -27.89 25.51 -13.01
C LEU A 471 -28.12 26.63 -14.00
N MET A 472 -27.26 26.76 -15.03
CA MET A 472 -27.41 27.80 -16.05
C MET A 472 -28.70 27.69 -16.86
N ARG A 473 -29.16 26.46 -17.11
CA ARG A 473 -30.42 26.19 -17.84
C ARG A 473 -31.68 26.37 -16.99
N SER A 474 -31.58 26.17 -15.70
CA SER A 474 -32.72 26.26 -14.77
C SER A 474 -33.14 27.67 -14.43
N MET A 475 -32.29 28.67 -14.73
CA MET A 475 -32.58 30.07 -14.44
C MET A 475 -33.56 30.68 -15.46
N ALA A 476 -34.70 31.14 -14.94
CA ALA A 476 -35.78 31.68 -15.74
C ALA A 476 -35.49 33.12 -16.22
N ASP A 477 -34.71 33.89 -15.46
CA ASP A 477 -34.39 35.29 -15.78
C ASP A 477 -33.18 35.38 -16.73
N ARG A 478 -33.29 36.20 -17.76
CA ARG A 478 -32.17 36.47 -18.67
C ARG A 478 -31.41 37.69 -18.18
N PRO A 479 -30.22 37.52 -17.58
CA PRO A 479 -29.40 38.64 -17.16
C PRO A 479 -28.84 39.37 -18.39
N LEU A 480 -28.44 40.60 -18.20
CA LEU A 480 -27.69 41.37 -19.20
C LEU A 480 -26.21 41.01 -19.18
N VAL A 481 -25.70 40.74 -17.97
CA VAL A 481 -24.30 40.35 -17.75
C VAL A 481 -24.20 39.18 -16.78
N ARG A 482 -23.37 38.17 -17.13
CA ARG A 482 -22.99 37.07 -16.26
C ARG A 482 -21.54 37.20 -15.82
N ILE A 483 -21.32 37.24 -14.52
CA ILE A 483 -19.98 37.22 -13.95
C ILE A 483 -19.74 35.81 -13.38
N ILE A 484 -18.71 35.11 -13.88
CA ILE A 484 -18.30 33.80 -13.35
C ILE A 484 -17.08 34.05 -12.47
N ARG A 485 -17.25 33.92 -11.15
CA ARG A 485 -16.21 34.11 -10.15
C ARG A 485 -15.48 32.79 -9.92
N MET A 486 -14.18 32.75 -10.26
CA MET A 486 -13.33 31.57 -10.24
C MET A 486 -12.20 31.67 -9.20
N ARG A 487 -12.29 32.60 -8.23
CA ARG A 487 -11.23 32.81 -7.23
C ARG A 487 -10.85 31.55 -6.46
N LYS A 488 -11.84 30.69 -6.14
CA LYS A 488 -11.67 29.45 -5.39
C LYS A 488 -11.51 28.21 -6.29
N VAL A 489 -11.33 28.39 -7.60
CA VAL A 489 -11.09 27.31 -8.57
C VAL A 489 -9.59 27.04 -8.66
N PRO A 490 -9.08 25.92 -8.12
CA PRO A 490 -7.65 25.61 -8.15
C PRO A 490 -7.18 25.13 -9.53
N PHE A 491 -8.04 24.44 -10.29
CA PHE A 491 -7.77 23.98 -11.65
C PHE A 491 -9.07 23.79 -12.45
N ILE A 492 -8.92 23.76 -13.77
CA ILE A 492 -9.98 23.49 -14.74
C ILE A 492 -9.54 22.39 -15.71
N ASP A 493 -10.43 21.44 -16.04
CA ASP A 493 -10.17 20.39 -17.03
C ASP A 493 -10.80 20.69 -18.40
N SER A 494 -10.54 19.81 -19.38
CA SER A 494 -11.04 19.96 -20.74
C SER A 494 -12.57 19.96 -20.84
N THR A 495 -13.26 19.20 -19.99
CA THR A 495 -14.73 19.14 -19.99
C THR A 495 -15.33 20.45 -19.47
N ALA A 496 -14.78 20.98 -18.39
CA ALA A 496 -15.23 22.26 -17.85
C ALA A 496 -14.91 23.43 -18.80
N ILE A 497 -13.77 23.38 -19.51
CA ILE A 497 -13.45 24.36 -20.58
C ILE A 497 -14.50 24.31 -21.69
N HIS A 498 -14.84 23.10 -22.16
CA HIS A 498 -15.84 22.93 -23.21
C HIS A 498 -17.23 23.47 -22.80
N ASN A 499 -17.66 23.18 -21.56
CA ASN A 499 -18.92 23.70 -21.06
C ASN A 499 -18.89 25.23 -20.88
N LEU A 500 -17.74 25.78 -20.47
CA LEU A 500 -17.54 27.23 -20.41
C LEU A 500 -17.60 27.87 -21.81
N GLU A 501 -17.01 27.24 -22.83
CA GLU A 501 -17.09 27.67 -24.22
C GLU A 501 -18.54 27.67 -24.74
N ILE A 502 -19.29 26.60 -24.46
CA ILE A 502 -20.71 26.52 -24.80
C ILE A 502 -21.50 27.65 -24.13
N LEU A 503 -21.26 27.87 -22.83
CA LEU A 503 -21.92 28.94 -22.09
C LEU A 503 -21.63 30.32 -22.68
N ILE A 504 -20.36 30.63 -22.98
CA ILE A 504 -19.97 31.92 -23.55
C ILE A 504 -20.65 32.09 -24.91
N THR A 505 -20.57 31.07 -25.76
CA THR A 505 -21.14 31.12 -27.11
C THR A 505 -22.69 31.26 -27.10
N SER A 506 -23.36 30.55 -26.21
CA SER A 506 -24.82 30.64 -26.06
C SER A 506 -25.22 32.02 -25.46
N SER A 507 -24.50 32.51 -24.48
CA SER A 507 -24.72 33.82 -23.89
C SER A 507 -24.53 34.93 -24.91
N GLN A 508 -23.52 34.86 -25.78
CA GLN A 508 -23.29 35.84 -26.85
C GLN A 508 -24.44 35.83 -27.87
N LYS A 509 -25.00 34.68 -28.25
CA LYS A 509 -26.19 34.59 -29.13
C LYS A 509 -27.42 35.24 -28.52
N GLU A 510 -27.52 35.19 -27.19
CA GLU A 510 -28.63 35.81 -26.44
C GLU A 510 -28.33 37.27 -26.04
N LYS A 511 -27.21 37.85 -26.52
CA LYS A 511 -26.74 39.18 -26.20
C LYS A 511 -26.44 39.40 -24.71
N ILE A 512 -26.04 38.34 -24.03
CA ILE A 512 -25.60 38.35 -22.62
C ILE A 512 -24.08 38.47 -22.59
N HIS A 513 -23.54 39.48 -21.90
CA HIS A 513 -22.11 39.63 -21.71
C HIS A 513 -21.61 38.69 -20.61
N VAL A 514 -20.51 37.97 -20.88
CA VAL A 514 -19.87 37.08 -19.90
C VAL A 514 -18.55 37.69 -19.45
N ILE A 515 -18.32 37.74 -18.14
CA ILE A 515 -17.08 38.21 -17.53
C ILE A 515 -16.54 37.14 -16.59
N LEU A 516 -15.25 36.77 -16.70
CA LEU A 516 -14.57 35.90 -15.75
C LEU A 516 -13.88 36.74 -14.70
N SER A 517 -14.00 36.37 -13.42
CA SER A 517 -13.45 37.12 -12.31
C SER A 517 -12.64 36.24 -11.36
N GLY A 518 -11.52 36.78 -10.88
CA GLY A 518 -10.67 36.12 -9.90
C GLY A 518 -9.94 34.91 -10.44
N VAL A 519 -9.63 34.88 -11.73
CA VAL A 519 -8.94 33.75 -12.38
C VAL A 519 -7.49 33.70 -11.92
N ASN A 520 -7.09 32.61 -11.27
CA ASN A 520 -5.72 32.42 -10.84
C ASN A 520 -4.76 32.15 -12.02
N PRO A 521 -3.44 32.33 -11.87
CA PRO A 521 -2.49 32.19 -12.98
C PRO A 521 -2.51 30.80 -13.66
N THR A 522 -2.76 29.73 -12.92
CA THR A 522 -2.81 28.35 -13.45
C THR A 522 -4.04 28.15 -14.34
N VAL A 523 -5.21 28.59 -13.87
CA VAL A 523 -6.46 28.54 -14.64
C VAL A 523 -6.37 29.46 -15.84
N HIS A 524 -5.85 30.68 -15.68
CA HIS A 524 -5.66 31.64 -16.77
C HIS A 524 -4.77 31.09 -17.88
N ALA A 525 -3.63 30.46 -17.54
CA ALA A 525 -2.77 29.81 -18.52
C ALA A 525 -3.48 28.68 -19.29
N THR A 526 -4.38 27.95 -18.62
CA THR A 526 -5.16 26.86 -19.24
C THR A 526 -6.25 27.43 -20.17
N LEU A 527 -6.97 28.47 -19.76
CA LEU A 527 -7.97 29.15 -20.57
C LEU A 527 -7.34 29.77 -21.83
N LYS A 528 -6.16 30.37 -21.69
CA LYS A 528 -5.41 30.94 -22.81
C LYS A 528 -4.95 29.87 -23.81
N LYS A 529 -4.50 28.72 -23.36
CA LYS A 529 -4.17 27.57 -24.25
C LYS A 529 -5.40 27.07 -25.02
N ALA A 530 -6.58 27.18 -24.44
CA ALA A 530 -7.85 26.79 -25.06
C ALA A 530 -8.48 27.93 -25.89
N ASN A 531 -7.82 29.08 -26.06
CA ASN A 531 -8.30 30.26 -26.77
C ASN A 531 -9.62 30.88 -26.21
N ILE A 532 -9.94 30.62 -24.95
CA ILE A 532 -11.11 31.22 -24.29
C ILE A 532 -10.96 32.73 -24.14
N ASP A 533 -9.74 33.18 -23.92
CA ASP A 533 -9.38 34.63 -23.93
C ASP A 533 -9.77 35.34 -25.22
N ARG A 534 -9.60 34.68 -26.39
CA ARG A 534 -10.01 35.23 -27.68
C ARG A 534 -11.52 35.18 -27.88
N LEU A 535 -12.21 34.17 -27.34
CA LEU A 535 -13.64 34.00 -27.46
C LEU A 535 -14.42 35.03 -26.65
N ILE A 536 -13.94 35.31 -25.42
CA ILE A 536 -14.61 36.21 -24.47
C ILE A 536 -14.11 37.68 -24.62
N GLY A 537 -12.88 37.84 -25.12
CA GLY A 537 -12.10 39.07 -25.12
C GLY A 537 -11.22 39.18 -23.85
N ASP A 538 -9.95 39.50 -24.05
CA ASP A 538 -8.96 39.60 -22.96
C ASP A 538 -9.42 40.56 -21.84
N ASP A 539 -10.11 41.63 -22.22
CA ASP A 539 -10.65 42.61 -21.28
C ASP A 539 -11.77 42.09 -20.38
N HIS A 540 -12.38 40.94 -20.70
CA HIS A 540 -13.45 40.31 -19.91
C HIS A 540 -12.93 39.31 -18.89
N ILE A 541 -11.61 39.11 -18.81
CA ILE A 541 -10.95 38.29 -17.78
C ILE A 541 -10.34 39.20 -16.73
N CYS A 542 -11.02 39.35 -15.60
CA CYS A 542 -10.64 40.23 -14.52
C CYS A 542 -9.95 39.47 -13.39
N ASP A 543 -8.86 40.02 -12.85
CA ASP A 543 -8.13 39.49 -11.70
C ASP A 543 -8.92 39.62 -10.38
N HIS A 544 -9.85 40.61 -10.29
CA HIS A 544 -10.63 40.86 -9.08
C HIS A 544 -12.10 41.14 -9.37
N ILE A 545 -12.98 40.77 -8.41
CA ILE A 545 -14.43 40.94 -8.54
C ILE A 545 -14.86 42.40 -8.67
N THR A 546 -14.15 43.36 -8.03
CA THR A 546 -14.46 44.78 -8.13
C THR A 546 -14.33 45.31 -9.54
N LYS A 547 -13.30 44.87 -10.29
CA LYS A 547 -13.13 45.23 -11.70
C LYS A 547 -14.21 44.61 -12.58
N ALA A 548 -14.56 43.34 -12.30
CA ALA A 548 -15.61 42.66 -13.03
C ALA A 548 -16.99 43.29 -12.83
N VAL A 549 -17.34 43.69 -11.60
CA VAL A 549 -18.59 44.39 -11.28
C VAL A 549 -18.61 45.80 -11.88
N ALA A 550 -17.52 46.56 -11.80
CA ALA A 550 -17.43 47.87 -12.45
C ALA A 550 -17.72 47.79 -13.95
N LYS A 551 -17.05 46.82 -14.63
CA LYS A 551 -17.26 46.59 -16.06
C LYS A 551 -18.68 46.12 -16.38
N ALA A 552 -19.26 45.25 -15.56
CA ALA A 552 -20.64 44.81 -15.72
C ALA A 552 -21.63 45.97 -15.59
N ASN A 553 -21.40 46.87 -14.64
CA ASN A 553 -22.25 48.06 -14.45
C ASN A 553 -22.14 49.07 -15.63
N GLU A 554 -20.96 49.20 -16.26
CA GLU A 554 -20.78 49.98 -17.49
C GLU A 554 -21.63 49.41 -18.65
N PHE A 555 -21.57 48.08 -18.89
CA PHE A 555 -22.40 47.42 -19.91
C PHE A 555 -23.91 47.61 -19.66
N VAL A 556 -24.36 47.49 -18.42
CA VAL A 556 -25.77 47.71 -18.07
C VAL A 556 -26.18 49.17 -18.33
N ALA A 557 -25.29 50.15 -18.08
CA ALA A 557 -25.54 51.55 -18.30
C ALA A 557 -25.59 51.91 -19.81
N GLU A 558 -24.76 51.28 -20.63
CA GLU A 558 -24.77 51.41 -22.10
C GLU A 558 -26.02 50.83 -22.74
N MET A 559 -26.49 49.67 -22.25
CA MET A 559 -27.69 49.00 -22.76
C MET A 559 -29.02 49.73 -22.39
N LYS A 560 -29.00 50.60 -21.38
CA LYS A 560 -30.16 51.39 -20.95
C LYS A 560 -30.26 52.76 -21.65
N LYS A 561 -29.20 53.14 -22.38
CA LYS A 561 -29.19 54.31 -23.27
C LYS A 561 -29.69 53.92 -24.65
#